data_8575364e3bea38d353761c97f136cbd8
#
_entry.id   8575364e3bea38d353761c97f136cbd8
#
_cell.length_a   1.000
_cell.length_b   1.000
_cell.length_c   1.000
_cell.angle_alpha   90.00
_cell.angle_beta   90.00
_cell.angle_gamma   90.00
#
_symmetry.space_group_name_H-M   'P 1'
#
loop_
_entity.id
_entity.type
_entity.pdbx_description
1 polymer ?
#
loop_
_entity_poly.entity_id
_entity_poly.type
_entity_poly.pdbx_seq_one_letter_code
_entity_poly.pdbx_strand_id
1 'polypeptide(L)'
;MRQWVLSVPKRLRWYLEREPQAVSAVLHILLRVIEAHLRRSSDASAQARFGAVSLIHRFGASLNRHVHYHCCVIDGVFEPDEEADDVPQSVRFRPAAELTPQALAAIAEQVRVRVLRWFARSGLIEPADRAGCSPGG
;
A
#
# COMPACT_ATOMS: atom_id res chain seq x y z
N MET A 1 12.17 -0.48 -10.43
CA MET A 1 11.68 0.15 -9.18
C MET A 1 10.61 1.17 -9.52
N ARG A 2 9.52 1.13 -8.79
CA ARG A 2 8.38 2.01 -9.04
C ARG A 2 8.02 2.80 -7.79
N GLN A 3 7.73 4.07 -7.98
CA GLN A 3 7.22 4.91 -6.90
C GLN A 3 5.70 4.84 -6.85
N TRP A 4 5.18 4.53 -5.68
CA TRP A 4 3.75 4.54 -5.37
C TRP A 4 3.46 5.73 -4.46
N VAL A 5 2.45 6.51 -4.80
CA VAL A 5 2.04 7.67 -4.00
C VAL A 5 0.59 7.50 -3.58
N LEU A 6 0.34 7.59 -2.29
CA LEU A 6 -1.01 7.59 -1.73
C LEU A 6 -1.33 8.95 -1.14
N SER A 7 -2.37 9.58 -1.66
CA SER A 7 -2.99 10.76 -1.07
C SER A 7 -4.30 10.36 -0.40
N VAL A 8 -4.51 10.86 0.80
CA VAL A 8 -5.68 10.50 1.60
C VAL A 8 -6.73 11.61 1.49
N PRO A 9 -8.05 11.27 1.41
CA PRO A 9 -9.12 12.27 1.38
C PRO A 9 -9.06 13.24 2.56
N LYS A 10 -9.46 14.49 2.33
CA LYS A 10 -9.44 15.54 3.36
C LYS A 10 -10.11 15.15 4.67
N ARG A 11 -11.21 14.39 4.60
CA ARG A 11 -11.95 13.91 5.78
C ARG A 11 -11.10 13.08 6.72
N LEU A 12 -10.17 12.29 6.18
CA LEU A 12 -9.30 11.42 6.97
C LEU A 12 -8.01 12.09 7.41
N ARG A 13 -7.60 13.18 6.76
CA ARG A 13 -6.36 13.91 7.07
C ARG A 13 -6.32 14.40 8.51
N TRP A 14 -7.45 14.87 9.02
CA TRP A 14 -7.57 15.34 10.40
C TRP A 14 -7.18 14.24 11.40
N TYR A 15 -7.64 13.00 11.17
CA TYR A 15 -7.30 11.85 12.00
C TYR A 15 -5.84 11.45 11.86
N LEU A 16 -5.31 11.45 10.64
CA LEU A 16 -3.90 11.13 10.37
C LEU A 16 -2.93 12.12 11.04
N GLU A 17 -3.33 13.37 11.20
CA GLU A 17 -2.53 14.36 11.88
C GLU A 17 -2.44 14.12 13.40
N ARG A 18 -3.47 13.50 13.98
CA ARG A 18 -3.63 13.35 15.43
C ARG A 18 -3.42 11.95 15.95
N GLU A 19 -3.62 10.97 15.08
CA GLU A 19 -3.58 9.55 15.47
C GLU A 19 -2.40 8.84 14.80
N PRO A 20 -1.26 8.68 15.48
CA PRO A 20 -0.11 7.96 14.92
C PRO A 20 -0.43 6.54 14.49
N GLN A 21 -1.36 5.87 15.19
CA GLN A 21 -1.82 4.53 14.83
C GLN A 21 -2.51 4.50 13.48
N ALA A 22 -3.28 5.56 13.14
CA ALA A 22 -3.92 5.67 11.84
C ALA A 22 -2.89 5.79 10.71
N VAL A 23 -1.84 6.57 10.92
CA VAL A 23 -0.75 6.72 9.94
C VAL A 23 -0.10 5.37 9.64
N SER A 24 0.24 4.61 10.67
CA SER A 24 0.85 3.28 10.53
C SER A 24 -0.10 2.28 9.88
N ALA A 25 -1.38 2.29 10.26
CA ALA A 25 -2.37 1.38 9.70
C ALA A 25 -2.57 1.60 8.21
N VAL A 26 -2.66 2.85 7.76
CA VAL A 26 -2.80 3.19 6.33
C VAL A 26 -1.59 2.72 5.54
N LEU A 27 -0.38 2.94 6.06
CA LEU A 27 0.85 2.45 5.42
C LEU A 27 0.84 0.93 5.28
N HIS A 28 0.50 0.19 6.34
CA HIS A 28 0.43 -1.27 6.31
C HIS A 28 -0.60 -1.78 5.31
N ILE A 29 -1.76 -1.13 5.23
CA ILE A 29 -2.79 -1.48 4.25
C ILE A 29 -2.26 -1.30 2.83
N LEU A 30 -1.65 -0.16 2.53
CA LEU A 30 -1.07 0.12 1.23
C LEU A 30 -0.03 -0.93 0.83
N LEU A 31 0.92 -1.21 1.72
CA LEU A 31 2.00 -2.17 1.45
C LEU A 31 1.47 -3.59 1.26
N ARG A 32 0.49 -4.02 2.03
CA ARG A 32 -0.12 -5.34 1.89
C ARG A 32 -0.87 -5.50 0.57
N VAL A 33 -1.58 -4.48 0.12
CA VAL A 33 -2.30 -4.51 -1.16
C VAL A 33 -1.30 -4.59 -2.31
N ILE A 34 -0.23 -3.79 -2.27
CA ILE A 34 0.84 -3.82 -3.27
C ILE A 34 1.52 -5.20 -3.29
N GLU A 35 1.90 -5.72 -2.13
CA GLU A 35 2.54 -7.04 -2.01
C GLU A 35 1.68 -8.15 -2.61
N ALA A 36 0.40 -8.19 -2.29
CA ALA A 36 -0.52 -9.18 -2.82
C ALA A 36 -0.63 -9.09 -4.35
N HIS A 37 -0.67 -7.87 -4.90
CA HIS A 37 -0.67 -7.66 -6.35
C HIS A 37 0.63 -8.19 -6.98
N LEU A 38 1.78 -7.84 -6.42
CA LEU A 38 3.09 -8.27 -6.94
C LEU A 38 3.24 -9.78 -6.92
N ARG A 39 2.79 -10.47 -5.86
CA ARG A 39 2.80 -11.93 -5.81
C ARG A 39 1.96 -12.55 -6.92
N ARG A 40 0.73 -12.06 -7.10
CA ARG A 40 -0.16 -12.58 -8.16
C ARG A 40 0.40 -12.34 -9.55
N SER A 41 0.91 -11.13 -9.81
CA SER A 41 1.43 -10.75 -11.12
C SER A 41 2.79 -11.38 -11.44
N SER A 42 3.51 -11.88 -10.44
CA SER A 42 4.78 -12.60 -10.59
C SER A 42 4.60 -14.12 -10.63
N ASP A 43 3.39 -14.61 -10.44
CA ASP A 43 3.10 -16.04 -10.30
C ASP A 43 3.98 -16.69 -9.22
N ALA A 44 4.16 -16.01 -8.11
CA ALA A 44 5.04 -16.41 -7.04
C ALA A 44 4.28 -17.06 -5.88
N SER A 45 5.00 -17.82 -5.06
CA SER A 45 4.44 -18.49 -3.89
C SER A 45 3.96 -17.51 -2.82
N ALA A 46 3.15 -18.01 -1.88
CA ALA A 46 2.71 -17.21 -0.73
C ALA A 46 3.86 -16.79 0.20
N GLN A 47 5.02 -17.45 0.09
CA GLN A 47 6.21 -17.12 0.87
C GLN A 47 7.06 -16.01 0.25
N ALA A 48 6.77 -15.62 -0.98
CA ALA A 48 7.50 -14.56 -1.66
C ALA A 48 7.35 -13.23 -0.92
N ARG A 49 8.42 -12.46 -0.88
CA ARG A 49 8.49 -11.14 -0.23
C ARG A 49 8.86 -10.06 -1.22
N PHE A 50 8.40 -8.86 -0.98
CA PHE A 50 8.75 -7.70 -1.78
C PHE A 50 9.70 -6.77 -0.99
N GLY A 51 10.38 -5.89 -1.72
CA GLY A 51 11.22 -4.85 -1.13
C GLY A 51 10.60 -3.47 -1.34
N ALA A 52 10.52 -2.69 -0.27
CA ALA A 52 9.99 -1.33 -0.34
C ALA A 52 10.69 -0.41 0.66
N VAL A 53 10.83 0.86 0.26
CA VAL A 53 11.22 1.96 1.15
C VAL A 53 10.08 2.96 1.16
N SER A 54 9.59 3.28 2.34
CA SER A 54 8.44 4.17 2.51
C SER A 54 8.83 5.45 3.22
N LEU A 55 8.35 6.57 2.67
CA LEU A 55 8.52 7.89 3.25
C LEU A 55 7.13 8.48 3.51
N ILE A 56 6.92 8.98 4.72
CA ILE A 56 5.67 9.64 5.09
C ILE A 56 5.92 11.13 5.15
N HIS A 57 5.33 11.85 4.22
CA HIS A 57 5.39 13.31 4.16
C HIS A 57 4.19 13.90 4.92
N ARG A 58 4.47 14.78 5.86
CA ARG A 58 3.43 15.40 6.72
C ARG A 58 3.06 16.81 6.29
N PHE A 59 3.78 17.39 5.33
CA PHE A 59 3.57 18.76 4.87
C PHE A 59 3.52 18.81 3.35
N GLY A 60 2.55 19.56 2.81
CA GLY A 60 2.49 19.88 1.39
C GLY A 60 3.36 21.10 1.02
N ALA A 61 3.37 21.46 -0.26
CA ALA A 61 4.18 22.55 -0.81
C ALA A 61 3.88 23.93 -0.19
N SER A 62 2.70 24.13 0.40
CA SER A 62 2.27 25.37 1.06
C SER A 62 2.29 25.28 2.58
N LEU A 63 3.08 24.38 3.16
CA LEU A 63 3.16 24.08 4.59
C LEU A 63 1.81 23.62 5.20
N ASN A 64 0.82 23.34 4.39
CA ASN A 64 -0.42 22.71 4.83
C ASN A 64 -0.13 21.29 5.30
N ARG A 65 -0.73 20.89 6.40
CA ARG A 65 -0.56 19.54 6.94
C ARG A 65 -1.28 18.53 6.05
N HIS A 66 -0.55 18.01 5.08
CA HIS A 66 -1.01 16.93 4.21
C HIS A 66 -0.15 15.70 4.43
N VAL A 67 -0.77 14.61 4.83
CA VAL A 67 -0.06 13.34 4.92
C VAL A 67 -0.08 12.67 3.54
N HIS A 68 1.10 12.44 3.00
CA HIS A 68 1.32 11.69 1.76
C HIS A 68 2.26 10.54 2.02
N TYR A 69 1.95 9.40 1.43
CA TYR A 69 2.79 8.22 1.49
C TYR A 69 3.51 8.06 0.16
N HIS A 70 4.83 8.00 0.21
CA HIS A 70 5.69 7.73 -0.94
C HIS A 70 6.40 6.41 -0.70
N CYS A 71 6.15 5.41 -1.54
CA CYS A 71 6.75 4.10 -1.41
C CYS A 71 7.51 3.79 -2.69
N CYS A 72 8.81 3.56 -2.58
CA CYS A 72 9.62 3.03 -3.67
C CYS A 72 9.64 1.52 -3.55
N VAL A 73 9.06 0.83 -4.51
CA VAL A 73 8.85 -0.62 -4.48
C VAL A 73 9.52 -1.26 -5.68
N ILE A 74 10.20 -2.37 -5.45
CA ILE A 74 10.79 -3.18 -6.52
C ILE A 74 9.66 -3.85 -7.31
N ASP A 75 9.76 -3.86 -8.64
CA ASP A 75 8.73 -4.40 -9.54
C ASP A 75 8.77 -5.93 -9.61
N GLY A 76 8.62 -6.58 -8.48
CA GLY A 76 8.64 -8.04 -8.37
C GLY A 76 8.75 -8.48 -6.92
N VAL A 77 8.99 -9.74 -6.75
CA VAL A 77 9.13 -10.38 -5.44
C VAL A 77 10.35 -11.30 -5.39
N PHE A 78 10.79 -11.58 -4.18
CA PHE A 78 11.88 -12.53 -3.91
C PHE A 78 11.28 -13.76 -3.24
N GLU A 79 11.62 -14.93 -3.74
CA GLU A 79 11.22 -16.19 -3.14
C GLU A 79 12.44 -17.07 -2.88
N PRO A 80 12.36 -18.03 -1.94
CA PRO A 80 13.45 -18.99 -1.72
C PRO A 80 13.73 -19.77 -3.00
N ASP A 81 15.01 -19.97 -3.30
CA ASP A 81 15.42 -20.79 -4.42
C ASP A 81 15.59 -22.24 -3.95
N GLU A 82 14.55 -23.05 -4.20
CA GLU A 82 14.53 -24.46 -3.79
C GLU A 82 15.46 -25.35 -4.64
N GLU A 83 15.93 -24.84 -5.78
CA GLU A 83 16.82 -25.59 -6.69
C GLU A 83 18.31 -25.42 -6.36
N ALA A 84 18.65 -24.53 -5.44
CA ALA A 84 20.03 -24.29 -5.05
C ALA A 84 20.47 -25.24 -3.92
N ASP A 85 20.88 -26.44 -4.28
CA ASP A 85 21.24 -27.53 -3.34
C ASP A 85 22.44 -27.20 -2.42
N ASP A 86 23.26 -26.20 -2.74
CA ASP A 86 24.54 -25.95 -2.06
C ASP A 86 24.70 -24.60 -1.39
N VAL A 87 23.71 -23.70 -1.45
CA VAL A 87 23.82 -22.38 -0.83
C VAL A 87 22.63 -22.14 0.11
N PRO A 88 22.85 -22.21 1.43
CA PRO A 88 21.78 -21.89 2.37
C PRO A 88 21.32 -20.44 2.15
N GLN A 89 20.02 -20.22 1.96
CA GLN A 89 19.36 -18.91 1.82
C GLN A 89 19.54 -18.19 0.47
N SER A 90 19.74 -18.90 -0.63
CA SER A 90 19.63 -18.25 -1.92
C SER A 90 18.17 -17.84 -2.18
N VAL A 91 18.00 -16.65 -2.76
CA VAL A 91 16.68 -16.12 -3.14
C VAL A 91 16.66 -15.87 -4.65
N ARG A 92 15.52 -16.12 -5.25
CA ARG A 92 15.29 -15.84 -6.67
C ARG A 92 14.34 -14.67 -6.82
N PHE A 93 14.70 -13.72 -7.68
CA PHE A 93 13.83 -12.60 -8.04
C PHE A 93 12.83 -13.03 -9.11
N ARG A 94 11.57 -12.75 -8.88
CA ARG A 94 10.48 -12.96 -9.84
C ARG A 94 9.94 -11.59 -10.26
N PRO A 95 10.15 -11.17 -11.52
CA PRO A 95 9.61 -9.90 -11.99
C PRO A 95 8.09 -9.96 -12.06
N ALA A 96 7.44 -8.86 -11.71
CA ALA A 96 5.99 -8.70 -11.84
C ALA A 96 5.63 -8.38 -13.29
N ALA A 97 4.41 -8.75 -13.67
CA ALA A 97 3.85 -8.32 -14.94
C ALA A 97 3.68 -6.80 -14.97
N GLU A 98 3.56 -6.23 -16.16
CA GLU A 98 3.34 -4.80 -16.33
C GLU A 98 2.06 -4.35 -15.62
N LEU A 99 2.15 -3.22 -14.90
CA LEU A 99 1.02 -2.65 -14.19
C LEU A 99 0.06 -1.99 -15.20
N THR A 100 -1.12 -2.58 -15.34
CA THR A 100 -2.16 -2.04 -16.21
C THR A 100 -3.00 -0.97 -15.50
N PRO A 101 -3.66 -0.04 -16.23
CA PRO A 101 -4.60 0.90 -15.61
C PRO A 101 -5.71 0.22 -14.82
N GLN A 102 -6.20 -0.93 -15.29
CA GLN A 102 -7.22 -1.72 -14.61
C GLN A 102 -6.72 -2.29 -13.27
N ALA A 103 -5.49 -2.81 -13.25
CA ALA A 103 -4.87 -3.30 -12.03
C ALA A 103 -4.65 -2.16 -11.02
N LEU A 104 -4.19 -1.00 -11.50
CA LEU A 104 -4.01 0.18 -10.65
C LEU A 104 -5.33 0.63 -10.03
N ALA A 105 -6.42 0.68 -10.81
CA ALA A 105 -7.75 1.03 -10.31
C ALA A 105 -8.23 0.03 -9.25
N ALA A 106 -8.00 -1.26 -9.46
CA ALA A 106 -8.36 -2.29 -8.49
C ALA A 106 -7.56 -2.15 -7.18
N ILE A 107 -6.27 -1.85 -7.27
CA ILE A 107 -5.42 -1.60 -6.10
C ILE A 107 -5.93 -0.38 -5.33
N ALA A 108 -6.19 0.73 -6.01
CA ALA A 108 -6.71 1.94 -5.39
C ALA A 108 -8.03 1.69 -4.66
N GLU A 109 -8.94 0.92 -5.26
CA GLU A 109 -10.22 0.58 -4.64
C GLU A 109 -10.04 -0.33 -3.41
N GLN A 110 -9.17 -1.31 -3.47
CA GLN A 110 -8.87 -2.16 -2.31
C GLN A 110 -8.28 -1.36 -1.15
N VAL A 111 -7.34 -0.46 -1.43
CA VAL A 111 -6.77 0.43 -0.41
C VAL A 111 -7.87 1.29 0.21
N ARG A 112 -8.69 1.91 -0.62
CA ARG A 112 -9.81 2.75 -0.16
C ARG A 112 -10.75 1.98 0.78
N VAL A 113 -11.22 0.83 0.37
CA VAL A 113 -12.15 0.01 1.15
C VAL A 113 -11.54 -0.42 2.49
N ARG A 114 -10.29 -0.87 2.48
CA ARG A 114 -9.61 -1.33 3.69
C ARG A 114 -9.31 -0.20 4.66
N VAL A 115 -8.92 0.97 4.14
CA VAL A 115 -8.67 2.16 4.97
C VAL A 115 -9.95 2.60 5.65
N LEU A 116 -11.05 2.74 4.91
CA LEU A 116 -12.34 3.14 5.48
C LEU A 116 -12.85 2.11 6.52
N ARG A 117 -12.67 0.83 6.25
CA ARG A 117 -13.03 -0.22 7.18
C ARG A 117 -12.22 -0.14 8.48
N TRP A 118 -10.93 0.13 8.38
CA TRP A 118 -10.09 0.31 9.55
C TRP A 118 -10.54 1.51 10.39
N PHE A 119 -10.80 2.66 9.77
CA PHE A 119 -11.31 3.85 10.47
C PHE A 119 -12.64 3.58 11.17
N ALA A 120 -13.55 2.88 10.52
CA ALA A 120 -14.84 2.51 11.11
C ALA A 120 -14.70 1.57 12.30
N ARG A 121 -13.83 0.55 12.20
CA ARG A 121 -13.55 -0.38 13.30
C ARG A 121 -12.88 0.28 14.49
N SER A 122 -12.09 1.32 14.24
CA SER A 122 -11.41 2.10 15.27
C SER A 122 -12.34 3.12 15.94
N GLY A 123 -13.60 3.24 15.49
CA GLY A 123 -14.57 4.19 16.02
C GLY A 123 -14.30 5.65 15.62
N LEU A 124 -13.38 5.90 14.69
CA LEU A 124 -13.02 7.25 14.25
C LEU A 124 -14.02 7.82 13.25
N ILE A 125 -14.70 6.98 12.47
CA ILE A 125 -15.76 7.40 11.54
C ILE A 125 -16.99 6.49 11.70
N GLU A 126 -18.16 7.04 11.41
CA GLU A 126 -19.40 6.27 11.38
C GLU A 126 -19.49 5.39 10.11
N PRO A 127 -20.17 4.22 10.17
CA PRO A 127 -20.31 3.34 9.02
C PRO A 127 -20.99 4.01 7.81
N ALA A 128 -21.88 4.98 8.05
CA ALA A 128 -22.57 5.72 7.00
C ALA A 128 -21.62 6.61 6.19
N ASP A 129 -20.52 7.05 6.77
CA ASP A 129 -19.53 7.89 6.10
C ASP A 129 -18.73 7.14 5.02
N ARG A 130 -18.82 5.80 5.01
CA ARG A 130 -18.17 4.98 3.98
C ARG A 130 -18.75 5.24 2.58
N ALA A 131 -20.06 5.54 2.50
CA ALA A 131 -20.74 5.74 1.22
C ALA A 131 -20.45 7.11 0.60
N GLY A 132 -19.98 8.07 1.39
CA GLY A 132 -19.72 9.45 0.95
C GLY A 132 -18.33 9.71 0.38
N CYS A 133 -17.43 8.73 0.40
CA CYS A 133 -16.11 8.84 -0.22
C CYS A 133 -16.17 8.42 -1.68
N SER A 134 -16.78 9.24 -2.53
CA SER A 134 -16.67 9.06 -3.97
C SER A 134 -15.22 9.30 -4.41
N PRO A 135 -14.69 8.52 -5.36
CA PRO A 135 -13.36 8.73 -5.93
C PRO A 135 -13.41 9.92 -6.88
N GLY A 136 -13.35 11.10 -6.38
CA GLY A 136 -13.41 12.28 -7.23
C GLY A 136 -13.20 13.55 -6.44
N GLY A 137 -12.06 14.09 -6.59
CA GLY A 137 -11.68 15.38 -6.01
C GLY A 137 -10.33 15.36 -5.38
#